data_e76937be991a865063e61f4098265f71
#
_entry.id   e76937be991a865063e61f4098265f71
#
_cell.length_a   1.000
_cell.length_b   1.000
_cell.length_c   1.000
_cell.angle_alpha   90.00
_cell.angle_beta   90.00
_cell.angle_gamma   90.00
#
_symmetry.space_group_name_H-M   'P 1'
#
loop_
_entity.id
_entity.type
_entity.pdbx_description
1 polymer ?
#
loop_
_entity_poly.entity_id
_entity_poly.type
_entity_poly.pdbx_seq_one_letter_code
_entity_poly.pdbx_strand_id
1 'polypeptide(L)'
;MEDSTTKNIKEIYLAGGCFWGIEAYAKKIYGVIETTAGYANGKTENTTYRELHSTDHAETVHIKYDADKLSLKKLLKFYFQVIDPTSINKQGNDRGRQYRTGIYYTNPKDREIILQEISEQQKKYTDKIQVEVEPLKNY
;
A
#
# COMPACT_ATOMS: atom_id res chain seq x y z
N MET A 1 -3.14 -15.49 29.26
CA MET A 1 -3.14 -15.09 28.78
C MET A 1 -3.17 -14.87 27.65
N GLU A 2 -3.66 -15.02 26.97
CA GLU A 2 -3.49 -14.69 25.90
C GLU A 2 -3.66 -13.51 25.75
N ASP A 3 -3.25 -12.93 25.61
CA ASP A 3 -3.33 -11.60 25.57
C ASP A 3 -2.88 -11.11 24.28
N SER A 4 -2.63 -9.82 24.14
CA SER A 4 -2.23 -9.20 22.90
C SER A 4 -0.94 -9.77 22.34
N THR A 5 -0.13 -10.40 23.15
CA THR A 5 1.13 -10.99 22.68
C THR A 5 0.91 -12.19 21.81
N THR A 6 -0.28 -12.77 21.82
CA THR A 6 -0.58 -13.92 20.98
C THR A 6 -1.17 -13.53 19.64
N LYS A 7 -1.42 -12.25 19.39
CA LYS A 7 -1.95 -11.79 18.10
C LYS A 7 -0.91 -11.91 17.00
N ASN A 8 -1.37 -12.31 15.82
CA ASN A 8 -0.51 -12.42 14.65
C ASN A 8 -0.53 -11.09 13.88
N ILE A 9 0.20 -10.11 14.41
CA ILE A 9 0.21 -8.76 13.83
C ILE A 9 1.23 -8.69 12.71
N LYS A 10 0.79 -8.23 11.55
CA LYS A 10 1.62 -8.03 10.36
C LYS A 10 1.45 -6.63 9.83
N GLU A 11 2.28 -6.26 8.86
CA GLU A 11 2.25 -4.92 8.30
C GLU A 11 2.43 -4.95 6.79
N ILE A 12 1.93 -3.90 6.15
CA ILE A 12 2.11 -3.67 4.72
C ILE A 12 2.06 -2.16 4.48
N TYR A 13 2.70 -1.71 3.42
CA TYR A 13 2.73 -0.30 3.04
C TYR A 13 2.06 -0.18 1.67
N LEU A 14 1.00 0.64 1.58
CA LEU A 14 0.19 0.76 0.37
C LEU A 14 0.19 2.20 -0.12
N ALA A 15 0.52 2.39 -1.40
CA ALA A 15 0.54 3.69 -2.06
C ALA A 15 -0.50 3.73 -3.17
N GLY A 16 -1.14 4.87 -3.35
CA GLY A 16 -2.12 5.01 -4.43
C GLY A 16 -2.88 6.32 -4.32
N GLY A 17 -2.33 7.38 -4.90
CA GLY A 17 -2.92 8.70 -4.85
C GLY A 17 -2.67 9.38 -3.51
N CYS A 18 -3.60 10.22 -3.11
CA CYS A 18 -3.48 10.90 -1.82
C CYS A 18 -3.63 9.89 -0.68
N PHE A 19 -2.65 9.84 0.22
CA PHE A 19 -2.65 8.85 1.29
C PHE A 19 -3.83 9.03 2.27
N TRP A 20 -4.40 10.25 2.35
CA TRP A 20 -5.57 10.45 3.21
C TRP A 20 -6.75 9.58 2.79
N GLY A 21 -6.94 9.37 1.49
CA GLY A 21 -8.04 8.55 0.97
C GLY A 21 -7.87 7.08 1.35
N ILE A 22 -6.66 6.56 1.15
CA ILE A 22 -6.37 5.17 1.50
C ILE A 22 -6.48 4.96 3.00
N GLU A 23 -5.95 5.89 3.79
CA GLU A 23 -6.00 5.78 5.25
C GLU A 23 -7.42 5.78 5.76
N ALA A 24 -8.25 6.68 5.27
CA ALA A 24 -9.65 6.76 5.68
C ALA A 24 -10.40 5.47 5.39
N TYR A 25 -10.12 4.86 4.24
CA TYR A 25 -10.76 3.60 3.86
C TYR A 25 -10.24 2.44 4.72
N ALA A 26 -8.92 2.37 4.90
CA ALA A 26 -8.29 1.27 5.61
C ALA A 26 -8.75 1.19 7.07
N LYS A 27 -8.94 2.33 7.71
CA LYS A 27 -9.39 2.36 9.10
C LYS A 27 -10.73 1.67 9.32
N LYS A 28 -11.54 1.53 8.29
CA LYS A 28 -12.86 0.91 8.38
C LYS A 28 -12.83 -0.60 8.18
N ILE A 29 -11.69 -1.17 7.80
CA ILE A 29 -11.58 -2.59 7.50
C ILE A 29 -11.42 -3.39 8.79
N TYR A 30 -12.27 -4.39 8.98
CA TYR A 30 -12.17 -5.27 10.14
C TYR A 30 -10.82 -6.00 10.12
N GLY A 31 -10.11 -5.95 11.22
CA GLY A 31 -8.79 -6.57 11.34
C GLY A 31 -7.64 -5.59 11.22
N VAL A 32 -7.88 -4.38 10.71
CA VAL A 32 -6.87 -3.32 10.71
C VAL A 32 -6.74 -2.77 12.12
N ILE A 33 -5.50 -2.73 12.62
CA ILE A 33 -5.21 -2.31 13.99
C ILE A 33 -4.80 -0.85 14.02
N GLU A 34 -3.93 -0.45 13.10
CA GLU A 34 -3.34 0.88 13.12
C GLU A 34 -2.98 1.31 11.71
N THR A 35 -3.15 2.58 11.41
CA THR A 35 -2.72 3.17 10.14
C THR A 35 -1.96 4.46 10.39
N THR A 36 -0.92 4.69 9.61
CA THR A 36 -0.19 5.97 9.60
C THR A 36 0.10 6.34 8.15
N ALA A 37 0.18 7.63 7.87
CA ALA A 37 0.48 8.13 6.54
C ALA A 37 1.90 8.67 6.51
N GLY A 38 2.61 8.48 5.40
CA GLY A 38 3.98 8.92 5.25
C GLY A 38 4.44 8.85 3.81
N TYR A 39 5.74 8.84 3.60
CA TYR A 39 6.36 8.82 2.28
C TYR A 39 7.34 7.66 2.20
N ALA A 40 7.26 6.88 1.13
CA ALA A 40 8.05 5.66 1.02
C ALA A 40 8.80 5.56 -0.29
N ASN A 41 9.88 4.79 -0.26
CA ASN A 41 10.65 4.33 -1.42
C ASN A 41 11.07 5.45 -2.37
N GLY A 42 11.57 6.54 -1.81
CA GLY A 42 12.15 7.62 -2.58
C GLY A 42 13.66 7.51 -2.64
N LYS A 43 14.30 8.56 -3.16
CA LYS A 43 15.75 8.62 -3.35
C LYS A 43 16.50 8.91 -2.07
N THR A 44 15.85 9.52 -1.08
CA THR A 44 16.46 9.87 0.20
C THR A 44 15.71 9.17 1.32
N GLU A 45 16.36 9.12 2.50
CA GLU A 45 15.79 8.49 3.67
C GLU A 45 14.54 9.22 4.16
N ASN A 46 14.59 10.55 4.14
CA ASN A 46 13.53 11.42 4.62
C ASN A 46 13.14 12.41 3.55
N THR A 47 11.89 12.86 3.60
CA THR A 47 11.43 13.89 2.70
C THR A 47 10.32 14.71 3.36
N THR A 48 10.01 15.84 2.76
CA THR A 48 8.87 16.66 3.13
C THR A 48 7.97 16.79 1.91
N TYR A 49 6.74 17.26 2.11
CA TYR A 49 5.83 17.45 0.99
C TYR A 49 6.43 18.35 -0.11
N ARG A 50 7.19 19.37 0.30
CA ARG A 50 7.84 20.27 -0.66
C ARG A 50 8.90 19.57 -1.50
N GLU A 51 9.55 18.55 -0.93
CA GLU A 51 10.67 17.87 -1.58
C GLU A 51 10.27 16.63 -2.35
N LEU A 52 9.00 16.22 -2.32
CA LEU A 52 8.55 14.98 -2.97
C LEU A 52 8.97 14.90 -4.43
N HIS A 53 8.93 16.03 -5.12
CA HIS A 53 9.29 16.10 -6.53
C HIS A 53 10.73 15.66 -6.77
N SER A 54 11.66 16.07 -5.92
CA SER A 54 13.08 15.77 -6.06
C SER A 54 13.49 14.49 -5.39
N THR A 55 12.80 14.06 -4.34
CA THR A 55 13.17 12.85 -3.57
C THR A 55 12.46 11.60 -4.06
N ASP A 56 11.45 11.74 -4.91
CA ASP A 56 10.75 10.64 -5.57
C ASP A 56 10.04 9.67 -4.62
N HIS A 57 9.64 10.13 -3.44
CA HIS A 57 8.86 9.30 -2.52
C HIS A 57 7.41 9.20 -2.97
N ALA A 58 6.77 8.07 -2.67
CA ALA A 58 5.34 7.89 -2.88
C ALA A 58 4.58 8.18 -1.59
N GLU A 59 3.43 8.85 -1.69
CA GLU A 59 2.53 9.00 -0.56
C GLU A 59 1.99 7.61 -0.21
N THR A 60 2.19 7.18 1.02
CA THR A 60 2.02 5.78 1.41
C THR A 60 1.35 5.68 2.78
N VAL A 61 0.52 4.67 2.93
CA VAL A 61 -0.11 4.35 4.22
C VAL A 61 0.51 3.07 4.76
N HIS A 62 1.03 3.16 5.97
CA HIS A 62 1.50 2.00 6.71
C HIS A 62 0.33 1.40 7.47
N ILE A 63 0.04 0.13 7.23
CA ILE A 63 -1.10 -0.56 7.82
C ILE A 63 -0.61 -1.72 8.66
N LYS A 64 -0.97 -1.73 9.94
CA LYS A 64 -0.77 -2.88 10.80
C LYS A 64 -2.10 -3.60 10.93
N TYR A 65 -2.10 -4.90 10.75
CA TYR A 65 -3.34 -5.68 10.75
C TYR A 65 -3.15 -7.00 11.50
N ASP A 66 -4.26 -7.51 12.03
CA ASP A 66 -4.29 -8.80 12.68
C ASP A 66 -4.54 -9.88 11.63
N ALA A 67 -3.50 -10.64 11.30
CA ALA A 67 -3.56 -11.62 10.23
C ALA A 67 -4.50 -12.79 10.52
N ASP A 68 -4.92 -12.96 11.77
CA ASP A 68 -5.91 -13.97 12.13
C ASP A 68 -7.33 -13.50 11.78
N LYS A 69 -7.54 -12.19 11.64
CA LYS A 69 -8.84 -11.61 11.30
C LYS A 69 -8.91 -11.13 9.87
N LEU A 70 -7.76 -10.77 9.28
CA LEU A 70 -7.69 -10.16 7.96
C LEU A 70 -6.43 -10.67 7.26
N SER A 71 -6.59 -11.44 6.19
CA SER A 71 -5.45 -11.91 5.41
C SER A 71 -4.90 -10.76 4.54
N LEU A 72 -3.63 -10.85 4.19
CA LEU A 72 -3.04 -9.90 3.25
C LEU A 72 -3.80 -9.91 1.92
N LYS A 73 -4.16 -11.09 1.44
CA LYS A 73 -4.89 -11.21 0.18
C LYS A 73 -6.21 -10.43 0.22
N LYS A 74 -6.96 -10.52 1.32
CA LYS A 74 -8.22 -9.81 1.46
C LYS A 74 -7.99 -8.31 1.56
N LEU A 75 -6.97 -7.90 2.30
CA LEU A 75 -6.61 -6.48 2.42
C LEU A 75 -6.26 -5.91 1.06
N LEU A 76 -5.51 -6.64 0.23
CA LEU A 76 -5.17 -6.20 -1.11
C LEU A 76 -6.39 -6.09 -2.02
N LYS A 77 -7.38 -6.96 -1.85
CA LYS A 77 -8.62 -6.84 -2.62
C LYS A 77 -9.34 -5.52 -2.32
N PHE A 78 -9.35 -5.10 -1.05
CA PHE A 78 -9.90 -3.80 -0.68
C PHE A 78 -9.10 -2.66 -1.28
N TYR A 79 -7.76 -2.77 -1.25
CA TYR A 79 -6.88 -1.77 -1.85
C TYR A 79 -7.18 -1.57 -3.33
N PHE A 80 -7.32 -2.67 -4.09
CA PHE A 80 -7.60 -2.58 -5.51
C PHE A 80 -8.97 -1.99 -5.83
N GLN A 81 -9.88 -1.94 -4.85
CA GLN A 81 -11.18 -1.31 -5.04
C GLN A 81 -11.13 0.21 -4.94
N VAL A 82 -10.11 0.77 -4.28
CA VAL A 82 -10.05 2.21 -4.05
C VAL A 82 -9.05 2.92 -4.95
N ILE A 83 -8.22 2.20 -5.70
CA ILE A 83 -7.26 2.79 -6.62
C ILE A 83 -7.64 2.47 -8.06
N ASP A 84 -7.02 3.20 -8.99
CA ASP A 84 -7.01 2.83 -10.40
C ASP A 84 -5.66 2.14 -10.66
N PRO A 85 -5.63 0.81 -10.71
CA PRO A 85 -4.36 0.10 -10.78
C PRO A 85 -3.68 0.16 -12.15
N THR A 86 -4.36 0.65 -13.17
CA THR A 86 -3.80 0.80 -14.51
C THR A 86 -3.21 2.18 -14.77
N SER A 87 -3.42 3.13 -13.86
CA SER A 87 -2.87 4.48 -14.00
C SER A 87 -1.37 4.52 -13.71
N ILE A 88 -0.68 5.41 -14.41
CA ILE A 88 0.73 5.65 -14.21
C ILE A 88 0.91 7.00 -13.53
N ASN A 89 1.46 7.00 -12.30
CA ASN A 89 1.78 8.21 -11.54
C ASN A 89 0.60 9.19 -11.40
N LYS A 90 -0.61 8.66 -11.29
CA LYS A 90 -1.77 9.52 -11.03
C LYS A 90 -2.91 8.71 -10.41
N GLN A 91 -3.76 9.40 -9.66
CA GLN A 91 -5.02 8.85 -9.16
C GLN A 91 -6.04 9.98 -9.17
N GLY A 92 -7.11 9.82 -9.97
CA GLY A 92 -8.10 10.87 -10.12
C GLY A 92 -7.48 12.14 -10.67
N ASN A 93 -7.61 13.24 -9.95
CA ASN A 93 -7.04 14.52 -10.33
C ASN A 93 -5.62 14.73 -9.82
N ASP A 94 -5.12 13.83 -8.96
CA ASP A 94 -3.77 13.92 -8.42
C ASP A 94 -2.78 13.34 -9.42
N ARG A 95 -1.78 14.12 -9.82
CA ARG A 95 -0.78 13.69 -10.81
C ARG A 95 0.62 13.91 -10.28
N GLY A 96 1.51 12.98 -10.61
CA GLY A 96 2.91 13.03 -10.20
C GLY A 96 3.34 11.71 -9.60
N ARG A 97 4.65 11.47 -9.55
CA ARG A 97 5.19 10.22 -9.05
C ARG A 97 4.88 9.98 -7.56
N GLN A 98 4.61 11.03 -6.80
CA GLN A 98 4.20 10.87 -5.40
C GLN A 98 2.83 10.21 -5.27
N TYR A 99 2.03 10.19 -6.33
CA TYR A 99 0.70 9.57 -6.34
C TYR A 99 0.69 8.24 -7.07
N ARG A 100 1.86 7.67 -7.33
CA ARG A 100 1.93 6.36 -7.98
C ARG A 100 1.40 5.26 -7.05
N THR A 101 0.89 4.19 -7.65
CA THR A 101 0.42 3.04 -6.89
C THR A 101 1.58 2.11 -6.56
N GLY A 102 1.52 1.51 -5.39
CA GLY A 102 2.58 0.61 -4.97
C GLY A 102 2.19 -0.22 -3.76
N ILE A 103 2.79 -1.40 -3.67
CA ILE A 103 2.66 -2.29 -2.54
C ILE A 103 4.07 -2.59 -2.09
N TYR A 104 4.44 -2.11 -0.89
CA TYR A 104 5.79 -2.26 -0.38
C TYR A 104 5.78 -3.18 0.82
N TYR A 105 6.52 -4.27 0.74
CA TYR A 105 6.51 -5.31 1.75
C TYR A 105 7.80 -5.27 2.58
N THR A 106 7.70 -5.71 3.83
CA THR A 106 8.86 -5.90 4.72
C THR A 106 9.19 -7.38 4.87
N ASN A 107 8.21 -8.25 4.67
CA ASN A 107 8.41 -9.70 4.75
C ASN A 107 8.51 -10.26 3.33
N PRO A 108 9.64 -10.87 2.94
CA PRO A 108 9.78 -11.40 1.58
C PRO A 108 8.72 -12.44 1.19
N LYS A 109 8.12 -13.12 2.14
CA LYS A 109 7.06 -14.09 1.86
C LYS A 109 5.79 -13.42 1.32
N ASP A 110 5.58 -12.14 1.63
CA ASP A 110 4.42 -11.41 1.16
C ASP A 110 4.46 -11.14 -0.34
N ARG A 111 5.66 -11.10 -0.93
CA ARG A 111 5.82 -10.79 -2.35
C ARG A 111 5.02 -11.75 -3.22
N GLU A 112 5.06 -13.05 -2.91
CA GLU A 112 4.36 -14.05 -3.71
C GLU A 112 2.84 -13.88 -3.60
N ILE A 113 2.35 -13.59 -2.41
CA ILE A 113 0.92 -13.32 -2.20
C ILE A 113 0.50 -12.11 -3.00
N ILE A 114 1.31 -11.05 -2.98
CA ILE A 114 1.03 -9.81 -3.71
C ILE A 114 0.97 -10.08 -5.21
N LEU A 115 1.95 -10.81 -5.74
CA LEU A 115 1.99 -11.10 -7.18
C LEU A 115 0.81 -11.97 -7.62
N GLN A 116 0.39 -12.91 -6.78
CA GLN A 116 -0.80 -13.72 -7.08
C GLN A 116 -2.04 -12.86 -7.14
N GLU A 117 -2.20 -11.92 -6.21
CA GLU A 117 -3.38 -11.07 -6.21
C GLU A 117 -3.38 -10.14 -7.42
N ILE A 118 -2.23 -9.61 -7.80
CA ILE A 118 -2.12 -8.79 -9.01
C ILE A 118 -2.51 -9.60 -10.24
N SER A 119 -2.09 -10.85 -10.32
CA SER A 119 -2.44 -11.72 -11.45
C SER A 119 -3.95 -11.93 -11.52
N GLU A 120 -4.61 -12.11 -10.38
CA GLU A 120 -6.07 -12.25 -10.34
C GLU A 120 -6.77 -10.95 -10.71
N GLN A 121 -6.28 -9.83 -10.23
CA GLN A 121 -6.86 -8.51 -10.54
C GLN A 121 -6.67 -8.17 -12.01
N GLN A 122 -5.54 -8.56 -12.62
CA GLN A 122 -5.27 -8.28 -14.03
C GLN A 122 -6.35 -8.82 -14.95
N LYS A 123 -6.99 -9.93 -14.57
CA LYS A 123 -8.06 -10.52 -15.36
C LYS A 123 -9.27 -9.61 -15.51
N LYS A 124 -9.41 -8.61 -14.64
CA LYS A 124 -10.54 -7.68 -14.64
C LYS A 124 -10.29 -6.46 -15.51
N TYR A 125 -9.07 -6.27 -16.02
CA TYR A 125 -8.68 -5.07 -16.77
C TYR A 125 -8.10 -5.45 -18.13
N THR A 126 -8.38 -4.61 -19.14
CA THR A 126 -7.75 -4.77 -20.44
C THR A 126 -6.36 -4.15 -20.46
N ASP A 127 -6.16 -3.08 -19.71
CA ASP A 127 -4.87 -2.42 -19.63
C ASP A 127 -4.01 -3.08 -18.55
N LYS A 128 -2.69 -2.99 -18.72
CA LYS A 128 -1.77 -3.59 -17.78
C LYS A 128 -1.79 -2.86 -16.43
N ILE A 129 -1.82 -3.63 -15.36
CA ILE A 129 -1.71 -3.08 -14.02
C ILE A 129 -0.32 -2.48 -13.82
N GLN A 130 -0.27 -1.24 -13.29
CA GLN A 130 0.97 -0.47 -13.13
C GLN A 130 1.41 -0.33 -11.68
N VAL A 131 0.88 -1.16 -10.79
CA VAL A 131 1.21 -1.09 -9.36
C VAL A 131 2.65 -1.59 -9.13
N GLU A 132 3.48 -0.77 -8.46
CA GLU A 132 4.81 -1.20 -8.08
C GLU A 132 4.74 -2.29 -7.02
N VAL A 133 5.62 -3.27 -7.09
CA VAL A 133 5.77 -4.29 -6.05
C VAL A 133 7.25 -4.34 -5.70
N GLU A 134 7.61 -3.80 -4.55
CA GLU A 134 8.99 -3.70 -4.13
C GLU A 134 9.13 -3.88 -2.63
N PRO A 135 10.31 -4.28 -2.16
CA PRO A 135 10.56 -4.23 -0.72
C PRO A 135 10.56 -2.77 -0.27
N LEU A 136 10.14 -2.56 0.97
CA LEU A 136 10.19 -1.22 1.55
C LEU A 136 11.65 -0.82 1.73
N LYS A 137 12.05 0.31 1.17
CA LYS A 137 13.41 0.83 1.28
C LYS A 137 13.51 1.89 2.36
N ASN A 138 12.50 2.74 2.45
CA ASN A 138 12.43 3.79 3.46
C ASN A 138 10.99 4.26 3.61
N TYR A 139 10.74 4.87 4.74
CA TYR A 139 9.39 5.37 5.03
C TYR A 139 9.48 6.52 5.99
#